data_c77675e4bbc8cb519f63b614175a4687
#
_entry.id   c77675e4bbc8cb519f63b614175a4687
#
_cell.length_a   1.000
_cell.length_b   1.000
_cell.length_c   1.000
_cell.angle_alpha   90.00
_cell.angle_beta   90.00
_cell.angle_gamma   90.00
#
_symmetry.space_group_name_H-M   'P 1'
#
loop_
_entity.id
_entity.type
_entity.pdbx_description
1 polymer ?
#
loop_
_entity_poly.entity_id
_entity_poly.type
_entity_poly.pdbx_seq_one_letter_code
_entity_poly.pdbx_strand_id
1 'polypeptide(L)'
;MANDTRLTFSSYFGVAKKHLDKEGFFNVSLISDLPLFIDPFHLFYSRKKEYRKLHVEIIDYLVFLRDQSVANGGTPPTTGIIDAYYRFPEVKQNWLGFTFRGNKGHGLGKKFATALNQNFYRLFRDLDAEATPRHLEKLTLVADRVGKDTISDFTTNLAHAYFAQRTEAFAKKYLDKKKTGKFTIKKAEFDYTNKAWKPKTFTLPKIDGDYVLLTPKDLLTKNDTWINKTDFIKDFAEIPLAAPNAALREQLSNYLKQKLQEYAKRKIDKRTNKVVLRITKETRTKAAWDTIAEYPESIDIYIRLKEERGDKAIQQSEVLVAETETFFQNQFANFAEKVGTQRAKPTSYEEALERAKYFKECIENRDCYLNLYNGDAPADEDWIQRMFWLVWYGAESDVNRDPSNGRGKPDYAVSQGRKDKTLIEFKLARSSSLEKNLLKQLKKYQEVDKVEKGIWVIVFFTAAEEQRVRAILEKHKLQDDPNYILVDARKDNKQSASKLK
;
A
#
# COMPACT_ATOMS: atom_id res chain seq x y z
N MET A 1 -8.70 -11.66 -35.20
CA MET A 1 -8.22 -12.27 -33.96
C MET A 1 -8.50 -11.25 -32.88
N ALA A 2 -9.33 -11.58 -31.89
CA ALA A 2 -9.67 -10.65 -30.83
C ALA A 2 -8.40 -10.34 -30.03
N ASN A 3 -8.06 -9.04 -29.93
CA ASN A 3 -6.98 -8.57 -29.07
C ASN A 3 -7.25 -9.06 -27.64
N ASP A 4 -6.41 -9.99 -27.19
CA ASP A 4 -6.44 -10.57 -25.84
C ASP A 4 -5.93 -9.50 -24.85
N THR A 5 -6.79 -8.53 -24.53
CA THR A 5 -6.48 -7.46 -23.60
C THR A 5 -6.60 -7.98 -22.16
N ARG A 6 -5.52 -8.61 -21.67
CA ARG A 6 -5.40 -9.17 -20.32
C ARG A 6 -5.29 -8.11 -19.23
N LEU A 7 -6.04 -7.01 -19.31
CA LEU A 7 -5.87 -5.85 -18.44
C LEU A 7 -6.48 -6.04 -17.06
N THR A 8 -7.71 -6.54 -17.03
CA THR A 8 -8.48 -6.70 -15.81
C THR A 8 -9.12 -8.07 -15.77
N PHE A 9 -9.58 -8.48 -14.59
CA PHE A 9 -10.33 -9.71 -14.45
C PHE A 9 -11.50 -9.80 -15.44
N SER A 10 -12.31 -8.73 -15.51
CA SER A 10 -13.49 -8.71 -16.38
C SER A 10 -13.13 -8.89 -17.86
N SER A 11 -12.09 -8.20 -18.34
CA SER A 11 -11.66 -8.30 -19.74
C SER A 11 -11.05 -9.66 -20.07
N TYR A 12 -10.20 -10.19 -19.22
CA TYR A 12 -9.54 -11.49 -19.44
C TYR A 12 -10.52 -12.65 -19.44
N PHE A 13 -11.42 -12.68 -18.46
CA PHE A 13 -12.41 -13.76 -18.33
C PHE A 13 -13.64 -13.57 -19.22
N GLY A 14 -13.79 -12.42 -19.87
CA GLY A 14 -14.95 -12.13 -20.74
C GLY A 14 -16.25 -11.94 -19.96
N VAL A 15 -16.17 -11.40 -18.75
CA VAL A 15 -17.31 -11.14 -17.86
C VAL A 15 -17.61 -9.65 -17.81
N ALA A 16 -18.90 -9.29 -17.96
CA ALA A 16 -19.27 -7.90 -17.83
C ALA A 16 -19.01 -7.37 -16.41
N LYS A 17 -18.40 -6.19 -16.29
CA LYS A 17 -18.08 -5.54 -15.00
C LYS A 17 -19.29 -5.46 -14.06
N LYS A 18 -20.49 -5.24 -14.60
CA LYS A 18 -21.75 -5.23 -13.83
C LYS A 18 -21.99 -6.47 -12.98
N HIS A 19 -21.42 -7.63 -13.36
CA HIS A 19 -21.55 -8.86 -12.56
C HIS A 19 -20.60 -8.83 -11.35
N LEU A 20 -19.39 -8.28 -11.50
CA LEU A 20 -18.51 -8.03 -10.36
C LEU A 20 -19.13 -7.03 -9.39
N ASP A 21 -19.65 -5.91 -9.91
CA ASP A 21 -20.32 -4.87 -9.11
C ASP A 21 -21.52 -5.43 -8.35
N LYS A 22 -22.34 -6.26 -9.01
CA LYS A 22 -23.51 -6.91 -8.39
C LYS A 22 -23.12 -7.81 -7.21
N GLU A 23 -22.02 -8.54 -7.34
CA GLU A 23 -21.51 -9.45 -6.29
C GLU A 23 -20.58 -8.73 -5.30
N GLY A 24 -20.35 -7.42 -5.50
CA GLY A 24 -19.53 -6.57 -4.63
C GLY A 24 -18.02 -6.78 -4.77
N PHE A 25 -17.53 -7.35 -5.87
CA PHE A 25 -16.12 -7.61 -6.07
C PHE A 25 -15.39 -6.47 -6.78
N PHE A 26 -14.15 -6.28 -6.40
CA PHE A 26 -13.23 -5.39 -7.09
C PHE A 26 -12.76 -6.02 -8.42
N ASN A 27 -12.72 -5.21 -9.50
CA ASN A 27 -12.23 -5.67 -10.80
C ASN A 27 -10.71 -5.56 -10.85
N VAL A 28 -10.01 -6.55 -10.34
CA VAL A 28 -8.55 -6.53 -10.19
C VAL A 28 -7.81 -6.41 -11.52
N SER A 29 -6.65 -5.76 -11.50
CA SER A 29 -5.68 -5.80 -12.60
C SER A 29 -5.01 -7.18 -12.63
N LEU A 30 -4.78 -7.73 -13.81
CA LEU A 30 -4.06 -8.99 -14.02
C LEU A 30 -2.65 -8.78 -14.60
N ILE A 31 -2.12 -7.56 -14.44
CA ILE A 31 -0.80 -7.16 -14.94
C ILE A 31 0.14 -6.87 -13.78
N SER A 32 -0.35 -6.17 -12.77
CA SER A 32 0.39 -5.74 -11.58
C SER A 32 -0.54 -5.67 -10.39
N ASP A 33 0.01 -5.81 -9.20
CA ASP A 33 -0.73 -5.57 -7.98
C ASP A 33 -1.22 -4.14 -7.93
N LEU A 34 -2.39 -3.96 -7.34
CA LEU A 34 -2.94 -2.64 -7.08
C LEU A 34 -2.64 -2.22 -5.65
N PRO A 35 -2.32 -0.93 -5.42
CA PRO A 35 -1.99 -0.41 -4.09
C PRO A 35 -3.23 -0.28 -3.20
N LEU A 36 -3.92 -1.39 -3.04
CA LEU A 36 -5.06 -1.57 -2.16
C LEU A 36 -4.74 -2.67 -1.15
N PHE A 37 -5.34 -2.57 0.03
CA PHE A 37 -5.10 -3.45 1.16
C PHE A 37 -6.42 -3.88 1.75
N ILE A 38 -6.46 -5.07 2.36
CA ILE A 38 -7.61 -5.52 3.15
C ILE A 38 -7.44 -4.95 4.56
N ASP A 39 -8.42 -4.18 5.01
CA ASP A 39 -8.49 -3.68 6.38
C ASP A 39 -9.43 -4.58 7.23
N PRO A 40 -8.91 -5.35 8.20
CA PRO A 40 -9.73 -6.20 9.04
C PRO A 40 -10.75 -5.44 9.90
N PHE A 41 -10.56 -4.14 10.12
CA PHE A 41 -11.56 -3.29 10.77
C PHE A 41 -12.90 -3.29 10.02
N HIS A 42 -12.88 -3.41 8.71
CA HIS A 42 -14.10 -3.49 7.90
C HIS A 42 -14.88 -4.79 8.15
N LEU A 43 -14.21 -5.89 8.51
CA LEU A 43 -14.87 -7.12 8.94
C LEU A 43 -15.56 -6.94 10.30
N PHE A 44 -14.85 -6.32 11.24
CA PHE A 44 -15.36 -6.03 12.59
C PHE A 44 -16.59 -5.12 12.56
N TYR A 45 -16.48 -4.00 11.82
CA TYR A 45 -17.51 -2.95 11.82
C TYR A 45 -18.70 -3.27 10.91
N SER A 46 -18.61 -4.29 10.08
CA SER A 46 -19.65 -4.65 9.11
C SER A 46 -20.94 -5.15 9.76
N ARG A 47 -22.06 -4.80 9.13
CA ARG A 47 -23.39 -5.35 9.48
C ARG A 47 -23.65 -6.72 8.83
N LYS A 48 -22.80 -7.17 7.89
CA LYS A 48 -22.94 -8.46 7.22
C LYS A 48 -22.61 -9.60 8.16
N LYS A 49 -23.52 -10.57 8.29
CA LYS A 49 -23.33 -11.73 9.20
C LYS A 49 -22.10 -12.55 8.86
N GLU A 50 -21.84 -12.74 7.57
CA GLU A 50 -20.67 -13.47 7.07
C GLU A 50 -19.35 -12.78 7.45
N TYR A 51 -19.27 -11.46 7.43
CA TYR A 51 -18.05 -10.73 7.82
C TYR A 51 -17.83 -10.79 9.33
N ARG A 52 -18.89 -10.66 10.11
CA ARG A 52 -18.78 -10.82 11.57
C ARG A 52 -18.34 -12.24 11.96
N LYS A 53 -18.85 -13.25 11.26
CA LYS A 53 -18.41 -14.64 11.46
C LYS A 53 -16.93 -14.79 11.10
N LEU A 54 -16.50 -14.28 9.95
CA LEU A 54 -15.12 -14.31 9.50
C LEU A 54 -14.19 -13.57 10.48
N HIS A 55 -14.64 -12.41 11.00
CA HIS A 55 -13.91 -11.69 12.03
C HIS A 55 -13.70 -12.56 13.29
N VAL A 56 -14.75 -13.21 13.78
CA VAL A 56 -14.65 -14.12 14.94
C VAL A 56 -13.66 -15.25 14.66
N GLU A 57 -13.72 -15.90 13.50
CA GLU A 57 -12.77 -16.95 13.11
C GLU A 57 -11.31 -16.46 13.09
N ILE A 58 -11.07 -15.23 12.63
CA ILE A 58 -9.74 -14.60 12.68
C ILE A 58 -9.31 -14.37 14.13
N ILE A 59 -10.19 -13.84 14.97
CA ILE A 59 -9.89 -13.59 16.39
C ILE A 59 -9.63 -14.89 17.14
N ASP A 60 -10.41 -15.94 16.91
CA ASP A 60 -10.20 -17.26 17.52
C ASP A 60 -8.80 -17.80 17.19
N TYR A 61 -8.34 -17.59 15.93
CA TYR A 61 -6.99 -18.00 15.55
C TYR A 61 -5.91 -17.14 16.25
N LEU A 62 -6.13 -15.84 16.43
CA LEU A 62 -5.24 -14.97 17.19
C LEU A 62 -5.17 -15.38 18.66
N VAL A 63 -6.29 -15.76 19.26
CA VAL A 63 -6.35 -16.31 20.63
C VAL A 63 -5.51 -17.60 20.71
N PHE A 64 -5.68 -18.49 19.75
CA PHE A 64 -4.85 -19.69 19.68
C PHE A 64 -3.34 -19.37 19.61
N LEU A 65 -2.94 -18.42 18.75
CA LEU A 65 -1.54 -18.00 18.63
C LEU A 65 -1.02 -17.38 19.94
N ARG A 66 -1.84 -16.55 20.60
CA ARG A 66 -1.55 -15.97 21.91
C ARG A 66 -1.27 -17.07 22.93
N ASP A 67 -2.20 -18.02 23.04
CA ASP A 67 -2.11 -19.09 24.04
C ASP A 67 -0.88 -19.97 23.83
N GLN A 68 -0.54 -20.27 22.55
CA GLN A 68 0.70 -20.96 22.22
C GLN A 68 1.94 -20.15 22.61
N SER A 69 1.92 -18.83 22.37
CA SER A 69 3.03 -17.94 22.69
C SER A 69 3.25 -17.80 24.19
N VAL A 70 2.19 -17.62 24.96
CA VAL A 70 2.24 -17.52 26.43
C VAL A 70 2.71 -18.84 27.05
N ALA A 71 2.16 -19.97 26.59
CA ALA A 71 2.55 -21.29 27.06
C ALA A 71 4.06 -21.62 26.85
N ASN A 72 4.65 -21.02 25.78
CA ASN A 72 6.08 -21.19 25.47
C ASN A 72 6.96 -20.05 26.05
N GLY A 73 6.44 -19.19 26.91
CA GLY A 73 7.19 -18.07 27.50
C GLY A 73 7.75 -17.08 26.47
N GLY A 74 7.11 -16.94 25.31
CA GLY A 74 7.60 -16.11 24.19
C GLY A 74 8.85 -16.63 23.49
N THR A 75 9.40 -17.75 23.97
CA THR A 75 10.53 -18.42 23.30
C THR A 75 10.07 -18.89 21.91
N PRO A 76 10.85 -18.65 20.84
CA PRO A 76 10.48 -19.15 19.52
C PRO A 76 10.35 -20.67 19.58
N PRO A 77 9.17 -21.22 19.25
CA PRO A 77 9.01 -22.66 19.20
C PRO A 77 9.91 -23.25 18.09
N THR A 78 10.01 -24.59 18.05
CA THR A 78 10.78 -25.27 17.00
C THR A 78 10.38 -24.79 15.60
N THR A 79 11.29 -24.89 14.63
CA THR A 79 11.04 -24.43 13.25
C THR A 79 9.75 -25.01 12.68
N GLY A 80 9.42 -26.27 12.99
CA GLY A 80 8.18 -26.91 12.53
C GLY A 80 6.91 -26.25 13.08
N ILE A 81 6.88 -25.85 14.33
CA ILE A 81 5.73 -25.16 14.94
C ILE A 81 5.61 -23.73 14.41
N ILE A 82 6.73 -23.02 14.23
CA ILE A 82 6.73 -21.68 13.59
C ILE A 82 6.14 -21.78 12.19
N ASP A 83 6.58 -22.73 11.38
CA ASP A 83 6.09 -22.91 10.01
C ASP A 83 4.62 -23.36 9.97
N ALA A 84 4.19 -24.17 10.93
CA ALA A 84 2.80 -24.63 11.01
C ALA A 84 1.82 -23.53 11.38
N TYR A 85 2.13 -22.72 12.42
CA TYR A 85 1.18 -21.80 13.02
C TYR A 85 1.39 -20.34 12.65
N TYR A 86 2.62 -19.85 12.58
CA TYR A 86 2.92 -18.43 12.48
C TYR A 86 3.37 -17.99 11.09
N ARG A 87 3.78 -18.91 10.22
CA ARG A 87 4.26 -18.57 8.88
C ARG A 87 3.14 -18.68 7.86
N PHE A 88 2.90 -17.60 7.15
CA PHE A 88 1.91 -17.53 6.08
C PHE A 88 2.61 -17.13 4.77
N PRO A 89 2.39 -17.90 3.69
CA PRO A 89 2.86 -17.49 2.37
C PRO A 89 2.10 -16.25 1.90
N GLU A 90 2.69 -15.50 1.02
CA GLU A 90 1.99 -14.42 0.33
C GLU A 90 0.83 -14.98 -0.51
N VAL A 91 -0.34 -14.35 -0.40
CA VAL A 91 -1.52 -14.67 -1.23
C VAL A 91 -1.54 -13.71 -2.42
N LYS A 92 -0.63 -13.94 -3.37
CA LYS A 92 -0.47 -13.13 -4.58
C LYS A 92 -1.67 -13.19 -5.55
N GLN A 93 -2.58 -14.13 -5.36
CA GLN A 93 -3.70 -14.40 -6.24
C GLN A 93 -4.81 -13.35 -6.18
N ASN A 94 -4.82 -12.48 -5.16
CA ASN A 94 -5.76 -11.37 -5.05
C ASN A 94 -5.31 -10.10 -5.80
N TRP A 95 -4.06 -10.05 -6.30
CA TRP A 95 -3.48 -8.95 -7.06
C TRP A 95 -3.55 -7.61 -6.33
N LEU A 96 -3.35 -7.64 -5.01
CA LEU A 96 -3.32 -6.48 -4.13
C LEU A 96 -1.93 -6.35 -3.51
N GLY A 97 -1.48 -5.10 -3.26
CA GLY A 97 -0.18 -4.84 -2.64
C GLY A 97 0.71 -3.93 -3.48
N PHE A 98 2.03 -4.16 -3.42
CA PHE A 98 3.03 -3.28 -4.03
C PHE A 98 3.94 -3.96 -5.05
N THR A 99 3.57 -5.09 -5.59
CA THR A 99 4.39 -5.77 -6.60
C THR A 99 4.18 -5.15 -7.97
N PHE A 100 5.26 -4.75 -8.64
CA PHE A 100 5.23 -4.01 -9.90
C PHE A 100 5.07 -4.85 -11.15
N ARG A 101 5.62 -6.04 -11.14
CA ARG A 101 5.58 -6.95 -12.29
C ARG A 101 5.03 -8.27 -11.84
N GLY A 102 3.79 -8.53 -12.28
CA GLY A 102 3.06 -9.69 -11.81
C GLY A 102 2.57 -9.52 -10.36
N ASN A 103 2.52 -10.58 -9.62
CA ASN A 103 2.00 -10.68 -8.27
C ASN A 103 2.96 -11.47 -7.35
N LYS A 104 4.28 -11.29 -7.51
CA LYS A 104 5.30 -11.99 -6.71
C LYS A 104 5.90 -11.03 -5.70
N GLY A 105 5.47 -11.07 -4.46
CA GLY A 105 6.06 -10.38 -3.33
C GLY A 105 6.77 -11.33 -2.36
N HIS A 106 7.12 -10.83 -1.18
CA HIS A 106 7.75 -11.61 -0.11
C HIS A 106 6.73 -11.82 1.01
N GLY A 107 6.11 -12.96 1.07
CA GLY A 107 5.15 -13.30 2.12
C GLY A 107 5.71 -13.16 3.55
N LEU A 108 4.83 -13.37 4.53
CA LEU A 108 5.16 -13.29 5.97
C LEU A 108 6.17 -14.39 6.37
N GLY A 109 7.44 -14.08 6.19
CA GLY A 109 8.57 -15.02 6.34
C GLY A 109 8.88 -15.39 7.79
N LYS A 110 9.91 -16.25 7.99
CA LYS A 110 10.32 -16.76 9.30
C LYS A 110 10.63 -15.65 10.33
N LYS A 111 11.24 -14.55 9.91
CA LYS A 111 11.52 -13.40 10.80
C LYS A 111 10.24 -12.77 11.34
N PHE A 112 9.23 -12.61 10.50
CA PHE A 112 7.92 -12.11 10.90
C PHE A 112 7.25 -13.10 11.86
N ALA A 113 7.22 -14.39 11.54
CA ALA A 113 6.62 -15.43 12.36
C ALA A 113 7.23 -15.49 13.76
N THR A 114 8.56 -15.38 13.87
CA THR A 114 9.27 -15.31 15.15
C THR A 114 8.92 -14.03 15.92
N ALA A 115 8.92 -12.87 15.25
CA ALA A 115 8.54 -11.61 15.87
C ALA A 115 7.07 -11.60 16.31
N LEU A 116 6.17 -12.21 15.55
CA LEU A 116 4.76 -12.35 15.89
C LEU A 116 4.58 -13.14 17.20
N ASN A 117 5.25 -14.28 17.33
CA ASN A 117 5.24 -15.07 18.57
C ASN A 117 5.74 -14.25 19.77
N GLN A 118 6.86 -13.55 19.64
CA GLN A 118 7.41 -12.71 20.72
C GLN A 118 6.49 -11.54 21.09
N ASN A 119 5.85 -10.93 20.10
CA ASN A 119 4.93 -9.81 20.32
C ASN A 119 3.63 -10.28 21.01
N PHE A 120 3.10 -11.43 20.67
CA PHE A 120 1.97 -12.01 21.41
C PHE A 120 2.31 -12.22 22.88
N TYR A 121 3.48 -12.78 23.20
CA TYR A 121 3.91 -12.93 24.57
C TYR A 121 4.02 -11.59 25.31
N ARG A 122 4.69 -10.60 24.73
CA ARG A 122 4.86 -9.27 25.33
C ARG A 122 3.52 -8.55 25.58
N LEU A 123 2.56 -8.72 24.66
CA LEU A 123 1.25 -8.07 24.75
C LEU A 123 0.31 -8.70 25.77
N PHE A 124 0.43 -10.00 25.98
CA PHE A 124 -0.61 -10.76 26.66
C PHE A 124 -0.11 -11.54 27.87
N ARG A 125 1.20 -11.54 28.16
CA ARG A 125 1.76 -12.29 29.30
C ARG A 125 1.19 -11.84 30.66
N ASP A 126 0.92 -10.53 30.80
CA ASP A 126 0.51 -9.91 32.06
C ASP A 126 -1.00 -9.58 32.07
N LEU A 127 -1.73 -9.96 31.03
CA LEU A 127 -3.17 -9.74 30.92
C LEU A 127 -3.91 -11.02 31.36
N ASP A 128 -5.02 -10.84 32.08
CA ASP A 128 -5.90 -11.94 32.43
C ASP A 128 -6.32 -12.73 31.19
N ALA A 129 -6.56 -14.03 31.36
CA ALA A 129 -6.94 -14.93 30.26
C ALA A 129 -8.21 -14.47 29.51
N GLU A 130 -8.99 -13.55 30.10
CA GLU A 130 -10.18 -12.92 29.51
C GLU A 130 -9.85 -11.77 28.52
N ALA A 131 -8.60 -11.28 28.50
CA ALA A 131 -8.19 -10.23 27.56
C ALA A 131 -8.09 -10.78 26.13
N THR A 132 -9.23 -10.92 25.48
CA THR A 132 -9.31 -11.39 24.08
C THR A 132 -8.90 -10.26 23.13
N PRO A 133 -7.97 -10.50 22.19
CA PRO A 133 -7.69 -9.53 21.15
C PRO A 133 -8.95 -9.33 20.31
N ARG A 134 -9.41 -8.09 20.18
CA ARG A 134 -10.59 -7.77 19.35
C ARG A 134 -10.20 -7.33 17.94
N HIS A 135 -8.96 -6.90 17.78
CA HIS A 135 -8.44 -6.35 16.53
C HIS A 135 -7.07 -6.89 16.21
N LEU A 136 -6.92 -7.42 15.00
CA LEU A 136 -5.63 -7.87 14.45
C LEU A 136 -4.64 -6.70 14.36
N GLU A 137 -5.14 -5.51 14.07
CA GLU A 137 -4.38 -4.28 13.91
C GLU A 137 -3.67 -3.85 15.21
N LYS A 138 -4.09 -4.37 16.36
CA LYS A 138 -3.36 -4.17 17.64
C LYS A 138 -1.88 -4.54 17.50
N LEU A 139 -1.56 -5.49 16.63
CA LEU A 139 -0.18 -5.87 16.31
C LEU A 139 0.63 -4.72 15.71
N THR A 140 0.01 -3.83 14.93
CA THR A 140 0.70 -2.67 14.34
C THR A 140 1.14 -1.66 15.40
N LEU A 141 0.40 -1.59 16.50
CA LEU A 141 0.63 -0.61 17.55
C LEU A 141 1.85 -0.97 18.43
N VAL A 142 2.21 -2.24 18.50
CA VAL A 142 3.21 -2.74 19.43
C VAL A 142 4.41 -3.41 18.76
N ALA A 143 4.27 -3.83 17.51
CA ALA A 143 5.32 -4.52 16.77
C ALA A 143 6.04 -3.56 15.80
N ASP A 144 7.37 -3.60 15.82
CA ASP A 144 8.15 -2.94 14.81
C ASP A 144 8.02 -3.66 13.46
N ARG A 145 7.95 -2.89 12.37
CA ARG A 145 7.85 -3.37 10.99
C ARG A 145 6.56 -4.13 10.64
N VAL A 146 5.52 -3.99 11.43
CA VAL A 146 4.17 -4.44 11.09
C VAL A 146 3.39 -3.24 10.59
N GLY A 147 3.13 -3.18 9.30
CA GLY A 147 2.35 -2.12 8.65
C GLY A 147 1.10 -2.68 7.96
N LYS A 148 0.41 -1.84 7.21
CA LYS A 148 -0.83 -2.17 6.50
C LYS A 148 -0.69 -3.38 5.57
N ASP A 149 0.42 -3.47 4.83
CA ASP A 149 0.72 -4.59 3.94
C ASP A 149 0.76 -5.92 4.69
N THR A 150 1.51 -5.95 5.80
CA THR A 150 1.60 -7.12 6.69
C THR A 150 0.24 -7.54 7.26
N ILE A 151 -0.58 -6.57 7.69
CA ILE A 151 -1.93 -6.84 8.22
C ILE A 151 -2.86 -7.32 7.11
N SER A 152 -2.81 -6.71 5.93
CA SER A 152 -3.57 -7.15 4.75
C SER A 152 -3.22 -8.58 4.36
N ASP A 153 -1.92 -8.91 4.27
CA ASP A 153 -1.46 -10.26 3.95
C ASP A 153 -1.89 -11.29 5.00
N PHE A 154 -1.80 -10.93 6.27
CA PHE A 154 -2.22 -11.81 7.35
C PHE A 154 -3.73 -12.04 7.32
N THR A 155 -4.52 -10.97 7.16
CA THR A 155 -5.98 -11.04 7.01
C THR A 155 -6.35 -11.90 5.80
N THR A 156 -5.69 -11.69 4.66
CA THR A 156 -5.92 -12.45 3.44
C THR A 156 -5.66 -13.95 3.64
N ASN A 157 -4.59 -14.31 4.34
CA ASN A 157 -4.28 -15.70 4.64
C ASN A 157 -5.35 -16.34 5.54
N LEU A 158 -5.77 -15.67 6.60
CA LEU A 158 -6.79 -16.20 7.51
C LEU A 158 -8.19 -16.27 6.85
N ALA A 159 -8.47 -15.33 5.95
CA ALA A 159 -9.72 -15.28 5.17
C ALA A 159 -9.66 -16.05 3.84
N HIS A 160 -8.58 -16.75 3.55
CA HIS A 160 -8.31 -17.34 2.23
C HIS A 160 -9.42 -18.28 1.76
N ALA A 161 -9.89 -19.17 2.64
CA ALA A 161 -10.99 -20.07 2.30
C ALA A 161 -12.30 -19.34 2.01
N TYR A 162 -12.59 -18.25 2.76
CA TYR A 162 -13.76 -17.41 2.51
C TYR A 162 -13.70 -16.75 1.14
N PHE A 163 -12.57 -16.10 0.79
CA PHE A 163 -12.40 -15.48 -0.51
C PHE A 163 -12.49 -16.51 -1.65
N ALA A 164 -11.86 -17.68 -1.48
CA ALA A 164 -11.93 -18.76 -2.45
C ALA A 164 -13.36 -19.28 -2.64
N GLN A 165 -14.12 -19.47 -1.58
CA GLN A 165 -15.52 -19.87 -1.65
C GLN A 165 -16.39 -18.84 -2.38
N ARG A 166 -16.21 -17.56 -2.10
CA ARG A 166 -16.89 -16.46 -2.78
C ARG A 166 -16.51 -16.39 -4.26
N THR A 167 -15.21 -16.54 -4.55
CA THR A 167 -14.70 -16.57 -5.93
C THR A 167 -15.21 -17.79 -6.70
N GLU A 168 -15.26 -18.95 -6.07
CA GLU A 168 -15.82 -20.17 -6.68
C GLU A 168 -17.29 -19.99 -7.02
N ALA A 169 -18.10 -19.42 -6.12
CA ALA A 169 -19.50 -19.12 -6.37
C ALA A 169 -19.68 -18.18 -7.58
N PHE A 170 -18.85 -17.13 -7.66
CA PHE A 170 -18.82 -16.23 -8.80
C PHE A 170 -18.44 -16.96 -10.09
N ALA A 171 -17.37 -17.75 -10.05
CA ALA A 171 -16.88 -18.48 -11.21
C ALA A 171 -17.91 -19.47 -11.76
N LYS A 172 -18.57 -20.23 -10.88
CA LYS A 172 -19.65 -21.16 -11.27
C LYS A 172 -20.84 -20.46 -11.94
N LYS A 173 -21.10 -19.22 -11.56
CA LYS A 173 -22.26 -18.44 -12.03
C LYS A 173 -22.02 -17.71 -13.34
N TYR A 174 -20.80 -17.19 -13.53
CA TYR A 174 -20.51 -16.21 -14.58
C TYR A 174 -19.38 -16.59 -15.54
N LEU A 175 -18.57 -17.62 -15.25
CA LEU A 175 -17.42 -17.96 -16.07
C LEU A 175 -17.66 -19.23 -16.90
N ASP A 176 -17.01 -19.27 -18.07
CA ASP A 176 -16.86 -20.51 -18.84
C ASP A 176 -16.03 -21.52 -18.04
N LYS A 177 -16.48 -22.78 -17.99
CA LYS A 177 -15.77 -23.88 -17.33
C LYS A 177 -14.33 -24.06 -17.82
N LYS A 178 -14.05 -23.74 -19.10
CA LYS A 178 -12.71 -23.81 -19.70
C LYS A 178 -11.74 -22.79 -19.07
N LYS A 179 -12.25 -21.71 -18.48
CA LYS A 179 -11.48 -20.66 -17.80
C LYS A 179 -11.33 -20.90 -16.30
N THR A 180 -11.73 -22.04 -15.80
CA THR A 180 -11.62 -22.43 -14.39
C THR A 180 -10.74 -23.67 -14.21
N GLY A 181 -10.25 -23.87 -13.00
CA GLY A 181 -9.45 -25.03 -12.62
C GLY A 181 -9.64 -25.39 -11.15
N LYS A 182 -9.27 -26.62 -10.77
CA LYS A 182 -9.26 -27.06 -9.38
C LYS A 182 -7.94 -26.67 -8.71
N PHE A 183 -8.02 -25.94 -7.59
CA PHE A 183 -6.86 -25.51 -6.81
C PHE A 183 -7.06 -25.83 -5.34
N THR A 184 -6.01 -26.32 -4.69
CA THR A 184 -6.04 -26.70 -3.27
C THR A 184 -5.36 -25.63 -2.43
N ILE A 185 -6.10 -25.01 -1.52
CA ILE A 185 -5.59 -24.09 -0.51
C ILE A 185 -5.17 -24.93 0.70
N LYS A 186 -3.87 -24.96 0.99
CA LYS A 186 -3.29 -25.78 2.04
C LYS A 186 -3.72 -25.39 3.45
N LYS A 187 -3.81 -24.08 3.72
CA LYS A 187 -4.23 -23.51 5.01
C LYS A 187 -5.64 -22.92 4.85
N ALA A 188 -6.65 -23.76 4.63
CA ALA A 188 -8.01 -23.34 4.38
C ALA A 188 -8.85 -23.20 5.66
N GLU A 189 -8.81 -24.20 6.52
CA GLU A 189 -9.56 -24.24 7.78
C GLU A 189 -8.65 -24.76 8.90
N PHE A 190 -8.67 -24.09 10.05
CA PHE A 190 -7.87 -24.54 11.19
C PHE A 190 -8.68 -25.45 12.10
N ASP A 191 -8.14 -26.63 12.37
CA ASP A 191 -8.69 -27.59 13.32
C ASP A 191 -8.08 -27.41 14.70
N TYR A 192 -8.80 -26.78 15.60
CA TYR A 192 -8.33 -26.52 16.96
C TYR A 192 -8.11 -27.78 17.80
N THR A 193 -8.84 -28.86 17.51
CA THR A 193 -8.67 -30.14 18.22
C THR A 193 -7.33 -30.79 17.89
N ASN A 194 -7.02 -30.87 16.59
CA ASN A 194 -5.78 -31.46 16.09
C ASN A 194 -4.64 -30.42 15.97
N LYS A 195 -4.92 -29.15 16.24
CA LYS A 195 -3.98 -28.02 16.09
C LYS A 195 -3.30 -28.00 14.72
N ALA A 196 -4.06 -28.18 13.66
CA ALA A 196 -3.54 -28.33 12.31
C ALA A 196 -4.45 -27.67 11.26
N TRP A 197 -3.82 -27.16 10.20
CA TRP A 197 -4.53 -26.65 9.05
C TRP A 197 -5.03 -27.77 8.16
N LYS A 198 -6.31 -27.71 7.77
CA LYS A 198 -6.95 -28.61 6.80
C LYS A 198 -6.94 -27.99 5.42
N PRO A 199 -6.48 -28.71 4.38
CA PRO A 199 -6.56 -28.25 3.01
C PRO A 199 -7.99 -28.36 2.49
N LYS A 200 -8.35 -27.47 1.53
CA LYS A 200 -9.63 -27.49 0.81
C LYS A 200 -9.44 -27.14 -0.65
N THR A 201 -10.15 -27.85 -1.52
CA THR A 201 -10.06 -27.66 -2.97
C THR A 201 -11.26 -26.87 -3.48
N PHE A 202 -10.99 -25.87 -4.32
CA PHE A 202 -11.99 -25.00 -4.93
C PHE A 202 -11.82 -24.97 -6.45
N THR A 203 -12.91 -24.69 -7.16
CA THR A 203 -12.89 -24.44 -8.60
C THR A 203 -12.81 -22.94 -8.85
N LEU A 204 -11.62 -22.45 -9.19
CA LEU A 204 -11.31 -21.03 -9.27
C LEU A 204 -10.97 -20.57 -10.69
N PRO A 205 -11.10 -19.26 -11.01
CA PRO A 205 -10.65 -18.69 -12.28
C PRO A 205 -9.16 -18.97 -12.50
N LYS A 206 -8.80 -19.52 -13.67
CA LYS A 206 -7.43 -19.96 -13.98
C LYS A 206 -6.71 -18.97 -14.89
N ILE A 207 -5.50 -18.58 -14.53
CA ILE A 207 -4.59 -17.76 -15.32
C ILE A 207 -3.14 -18.27 -15.17
N ASP A 208 -2.43 -18.49 -16.28
CA ASP A 208 -1.00 -18.85 -16.34
C ASP A 208 -0.57 -19.98 -15.36
N GLY A 209 -1.43 -20.99 -15.18
CA GLY A 209 -1.17 -22.11 -14.28
C GLY A 209 -1.50 -21.88 -12.81
N ASP A 210 -1.90 -20.66 -12.44
CA ASP A 210 -2.36 -20.25 -11.11
C ASP A 210 -3.84 -19.83 -11.15
N TYR A 211 -4.38 -19.31 -10.05
CA TYR A 211 -5.76 -18.85 -9.96
C TYR A 211 -5.86 -17.38 -9.60
N VAL A 212 -7.04 -16.79 -9.79
CA VAL A 212 -7.38 -15.46 -9.33
C VAL A 212 -8.34 -15.56 -8.16
N LEU A 213 -8.09 -14.73 -7.14
CA LEU A 213 -8.91 -14.60 -5.95
C LEU A 213 -9.61 -13.24 -5.97
N LEU A 214 -10.93 -13.24 -6.01
CA LEU A 214 -11.72 -11.99 -5.97
C LEU A 214 -11.89 -11.49 -4.54
N THR A 215 -11.62 -10.20 -4.36
CA THR A 215 -11.76 -9.53 -3.06
C THR A 215 -12.97 -8.61 -3.07
N PRO A 216 -13.85 -8.64 -2.05
CA PRO A 216 -14.94 -7.69 -1.91
C PRO A 216 -14.42 -6.25 -1.79
N LYS A 217 -15.06 -5.30 -2.47
CA LYS A 217 -14.67 -3.88 -2.48
C LYS A 217 -14.72 -3.23 -1.11
N ASP A 218 -15.72 -3.59 -0.33
CA ASP A 218 -15.97 -3.03 0.99
C ASP A 218 -15.04 -3.51 2.10
N LEU A 219 -14.11 -4.39 1.77
CA LEU A 219 -12.99 -4.78 2.64
C LEU A 219 -11.68 -4.05 2.31
N LEU A 220 -11.65 -3.29 1.21
CA LEU A 220 -10.45 -2.65 0.70
C LEU A 220 -10.26 -1.25 1.27
N THR A 221 -9.01 -0.89 1.46
CA THR A 221 -8.55 0.48 1.73
C THR A 221 -7.32 0.81 0.90
N LYS A 222 -7.11 2.07 0.60
CA LYS A 222 -5.89 2.59 -0.05
C LYS A 222 -4.90 3.13 0.97
N ASN A 223 -5.41 3.70 2.03
CA ASN A 223 -4.63 4.31 3.11
C ASN A 223 -4.09 3.25 4.08
N ASP A 224 -3.56 3.69 5.20
CA ASP A 224 -3.24 2.82 6.32
C ASP A 224 -4.50 2.14 6.87
N THR A 225 -4.34 1.03 7.58
CA THR A 225 -5.46 0.41 8.33
C THR A 225 -6.08 1.45 9.26
N TRP A 226 -7.37 1.33 9.53
CA TRP A 226 -8.08 2.31 10.37
C TRP A 226 -7.48 2.42 11.77
N ILE A 227 -7.09 1.30 12.35
CA ILE A 227 -6.30 1.25 13.57
C ILE A 227 -4.83 1.10 13.16
N ASN A 228 -4.02 2.15 13.35
CA ASN A 228 -2.62 2.17 12.94
C ASN A 228 -1.74 3.01 13.88
N LYS A 229 -0.44 2.73 13.83
CA LYS A 229 0.57 3.36 14.68
C LYS A 229 0.72 4.87 14.42
N THR A 230 0.57 5.31 13.18
CA THR A 230 0.77 6.72 12.80
C THR A 230 -0.30 7.59 13.42
N ASP A 231 -1.58 7.18 13.30
CA ASP A 231 -2.70 7.89 13.91
C ASP A 231 -2.64 7.81 15.44
N PHE A 232 -2.29 6.64 15.99
CA PHE A 232 -2.13 6.46 17.42
C PHE A 232 -1.17 7.50 18.04
N ILE A 233 -0.01 7.68 17.42
CA ILE A 233 0.98 8.68 17.87
C ILE A 233 0.50 10.11 17.61
N LYS A 234 -0.15 10.35 16.48
CA LYS A 234 -0.68 11.67 16.10
C LYS A 234 -1.76 12.13 17.06
N ASP A 235 -2.69 11.24 17.37
CA ASP A 235 -3.88 11.52 18.15
C ASP A 235 -3.67 11.20 19.65
N PHE A 236 -2.43 10.88 20.06
CA PHE A 236 -2.14 10.43 21.42
C PHE A 236 -2.57 11.44 22.50
N ALA A 237 -2.62 12.71 22.20
CA ALA A 237 -3.10 13.73 23.12
C ALA A 237 -4.62 13.62 23.43
N GLU A 238 -5.41 12.99 22.58
CA GLU A 238 -6.85 12.77 22.79
C GLU A 238 -7.12 11.54 23.68
N ILE A 239 -6.19 10.58 23.73
CA ILE A 239 -6.35 9.32 24.44
C ILE A 239 -6.60 9.52 25.94
N PRO A 240 -5.83 10.34 26.66
CA PRO A 240 -6.11 10.62 28.07
C PRO A 240 -7.51 11.19 28.29
N LEU A 241 -7.99 12.05 27.39
CA LEU A 241 -9.32 12.68 27.50
C LEU A 241 -10.45 11.66 27.39
N ALA A 242 -10.23 10.58 26.66
CA ALA A 242 -11.18 9.47 26.46
C ALA A 242 -11.06 8.38 27.54
N ALA A 243 -10.17 8.52 28.53
CA ALA A 243 -10.04 7.55 29.60
C ALA A 243 -11.35 7.41 30.42
N PRO A 244 -11.72 6.18 30.83
CA PRO A 244 -13.04 5.90 31.42
C PRO A 244 -13.24 6.54 32.79
N ASN A 245 -12.17 6.83 33.52
CA ASN A 245 -12.26 7.46 34.82
C ASN A 245 -11.27 8.62 34.98
N ALA A 246 -11.56 9.53 35.93
CA ALA A 246 -10.78 10.73 36.16
C ALA A 246 -9.34 10.45 36.62
N ALA A 247 -9.13 9.43 37.44
CA ALA A 247 -7.82 9.08 37.96
C ALA A 247 -6.87 8.61 36.83
N LEU A 248 -7.32 7.69 35.98
CA LEU A 248 -6.54 7.23 34.84
C LEU A 248 -6.28 8.36 33.83
N ARG A 249 -7.28 9.24 33.61
CA ARG A 249 -7.12 10.44 32.76
C ARG A 249 -6.00 11.35 33.26
N GLU A 250 -6.01 11.61 34.55
CA GLU A 250 -5.01 12.46 35.18
C GLU A 250 -3.61 11.83 35.12
N GLN A 251 -3.50 10.56 35.46
CA GLN A 251 -2.24 9.80 35.38
C GLN A 251 -1.65 9.80 33.98
N LEU A 252 -2.43 9.42 32.95
CA LEU A 252 -2.02 9.43 31.55
C LEU A 252 -1.58 10.84 31.08
N SER A 253 -2.38 11.86 31.43
CA SER A 253 -2.11 13.24 31.04
C SER A 253 -0.82 13.77 31.68
N ASN A 254 -0.61 13.52 32.97
CA ASN A 254 0.57 13.97 33.71
C ASN A 254 1.83 13.26 33.20
N TYR A 255 1.78 11.94 33.02
CA TYR A 255 2.91 11.17 32.54
C TYR A 255 3.31 11.56 31.12
N LEU A 256 2.34 11.68 30.20
CA LEU A 256 2.57 12.15 28.84
C LEU A 256 3.21 13.55 28.84
N LYS A 257 2.67 14.48 29.65
CA LYS A 257 3.21 15.83 29.76
C LYS A 257 4.65 15.82 30.27
N GLN A 258 4.94 15.03 31.28
CA GLN A 258 6.28 14.84 31.82
C GLN A 258 7.25 14.35 30.72
N LYS A 259 6.90 13.30 29.98
CA LYS A 259 7.71 12.74 28.90
C LYS A 259 7.89 13.68 27.72
N LEU A 260 6.88 14.45 27.37
CA LEU A 260 6.99 15.50 26.35
C LEU A 260 7.98 16.59 26.76
N GLN A 261 8.02 16.98 28.04
CA GLN A 261 8.99 17.96 28.55
C GLN A 261 10.41 17.37 28.60
N GLU A 262 10.55 16.12 29.02
CA GLU A 262 11.82 15.39 29.10
C GLU A 262 12.50 15.29 27.72
N TYR A 263 11.74 14.93 26.68
CA TYR A 263 12.26 14.77 25.33
C TYR A 263 12.23 16.03 24.46
N ALA A 264 11.69 17.13 24.96
CA ALA A 264 11.63 18.38 24.22
C ALA A 264 13.02 18.95 23.93
N LYS A 265 13.24 19.37 22.69
CA LYS A 265 14.51 20.01 22.30
C LYS A 265 14.52 21.47 22.79
N ARG A 266 15.54 21.85 23.55
CA ARG A 266 15.73 23.22 23.97
C ARG A 266 16.19 24.07 22.79
N LYS A 267 15.50 25.17 22.52
CA LYS A 267 15.86 26.14 21.47
C LYS A 267 15.79 27.56 22.05
N ILE A 268 16.77 28.37 21.71
CA ILE A 268 16.72 29.79 22.06
C ILE A 268 15.88 30.51 21.00
N ASP A 269 14.82 31.15 21.42
CA ASP A 269 14.05 32.05 20.56
C ASP A 269 14.90 33.29 20.30
N LYS A 270 15.32 33.50 19.06
CA LYS A 270 16.20 34.60 18.63
C LYS A 270 15.59 35.97 18.86
N ARG A 271 14.27 36.08 18.96
CA ARG A 271 13.55 37.35 19.16
C ARG A 271 13.47 37.76 20.64
N THR A 272 13.28 36.77 21.51
CA THR A 272 13.04 37.01 22.95
C THR A 272 14.23 36.61 23.81
N ASN A 273 15.25 35.99 23.22
CA ASN A 273 16.43 35.39 23.89
C ASN A 273 16.06 34.42 25.02
N LYS A 274 14.85 33.89 25.01
CA LYS A 274 14.36 32.91 26.00
C LYS A 274 14.51 31.50 25.47
N VAL A 275 14.78 30.53 26.38
CA VAL A 275 14.76 29.12 26.07
C VAL A 275 13.32 28.67 25.89
N VAL A 276 12.99 28.14 24.70
CA VAL A 276 11.68 27.60 24.37
C VAL A 276 11.84 26.09 24.15
N LEU A 277 10.92 25.32 24.71
CA LEU A 277 10.85 23.88 24.50
C LEU A 277 10.14 23.60 23.17
N ARG A 278 10.83 22.94 22.23
CA ARG A 278 10.25 22.52 20.94
C ARG A 278 9.87 21.06 20.99
N ILE A 279 8.58 20.81 20.91
CA ILE A 279 8.01 19.45 20.76
C ILE A 279 8.01 19.09 19.27
N THR A 280 8.89 18.16 18.90
CA THR A 280 9.00 17.64 17.53
C THR A 280 8.16 16.37 17.35
N LYS A 281 7.99 15.86 16.11
CA LYS A 281 7.38 14.57 15.85
C LYS A 281 8.11 13.44 16.60
N GLU A 282 9.44 13.46 16.60
CA GLU A 282 10.28 12.51 17.32
C GLU A 282 10.03 12.54 18.84
N THR A 283 9.93 13.75 19.41
CA THR A 283 9.57 13.96 20.82
C THR A 283 8.24 13.32 21.16
N ARG A 284 7.21 13.57 20.35
CA ARG A 284 5.87 12.98 20.54
C ARG A 284 5.89 11.46 20.45
N THR A 285 6.62 10.93 19.46
CA THR A 285 6.75 9.48 19.27
C THR A 285 7.39 8.80 20.48
N LYS A 286 8.48 9.35 21.01
CA LYS A 286 9.15 8.78 22.20
C LYS A 286 8.26 8.87 23.44
N ALA A 287 7.65 10.03 23.69
CA ALA A 287 6.75 10.23 24.82
C ALA A 287 5.52 9.30 24.77
N ALA A 288 4.95 9.09 23.58
CA ALA A 288 3.84 8.13 23.39
C ALA A 288 4.26 6.71 23.72
N TRP A 289 5.44 6.27 23.25
CA TRP A 289 5.95 4.92 23.53
C TRP A 289 6.17 4.67 25.00
N ASP A 290 6.78 5.60 25.72
CA ASP A 290 6.97 5.45 27.16
C ASP A 290 5.64 5.44 27.90
N THR A 291 4.67 6.24 27.45
CA THR A 291 3.34 6.25 28.05
C THR A 291 2.59 4.92 27.78
N ILE A 292 2.75 4.34 26.59
CA ILE A 292 2.18 3.00 26.28
C ILE A 292 2.82 1.91 27.16
N ALA A 293 4.13 1.99 27.34
CA ALA A 293 4.86 1.01 28.17
C ALA A 293 4.42 1.06 29.62
N GLU A 294 4.15 2.25 30.15
CA GLU A 294 3.69 2.47 31.54
C GLU A 294 2.19 2.24 31.70
N TYR A 295 1.40 2.61 30.68
CA TYR A 295 -0.07 2.50 30.68
C TYR A 295 -0.56 1.77 29.41
N PRO A 296 -0.46 0.44 29.35
CA PRO A 296 -0.90 -0.36 28.19
C PRO A 296 -2.38 -0.18 27.84
N GLU A 297 -3.21 0.20 28.81
CA GLU A 297 -4.64 0.51 28.64
C GLU A 297 -4.88 1.64 27.63
N SER A 298 -3.89 2.49 27.40
CA SER A 298 -3.95 3.55 26.37
C SER A 298 -4.23 3.01 24.97
N ILE A 299 -3.80 1.77 24.69
CA ILE A 299 -4.08 1.07 23.42
C ILE A 299 -5.58 0.78 23.30
N ASP A 300 -6.21 0.27 24.35
CA ASP A 300 -7.63 -0.10 24.32
C ASP A 300 -8.53 1.14 24.31
N ILE A 301 -8.10 2.24 24.92
CA ILE A 301 -8.77 3.55 24.82
C ILE A 301 -8.75 4.05 23.37
N TYR A 302 -7.59 3.99 22.72
CA TYR A 302 -7.44 4.37 21.31
C TYR A 302 -8.30 3.52 20.38
N ILE A 303 -8.29 2.20 20.57
CA ILE A 303 -9.09 1.27 19.76
C ILE A 303 -10.58 1.63 19.88
N ARG A 304 -11.07 1.88 21.09
CA ARG A 304 -12.46 2.30 21.32
C ARG A 304 -12.80 3.60 20.60
N LEU A 305 -11.91 4.61 20.64
CA LEU A 305 -12.12 5.85 19.89
C LEU A 305 -12.21 5.60 18.36
N LYS A 306 -11.45 4.64 17.85
CA LYS A 306 -11.51 4.23 16.43
C LYS A 306 -12.81 3.47 16.13
N GLU A 307 -13.28 2.60 17.03
CA GLU A 307 -14.56 1.89 16.90
C GLU A 307 -15.73 2.89 16.85
N GLU A 308 -15.76 3.89 17.74
CA GLU A 308 -16.78 4.93 17.75
C GLU A 308 -16.85 5.76 16.46
N ARG A 309 -15.73 5.86 15.74
CA ARG A 309 -15.60 6.58 14.46
C ARG A 309 -15.66 5.65 13.24
N GLY A 310 -16.15 4.41 13.39
CA GLY A 310 -16.11 3.39 12.34
C GLY A 310 -16.85 3.75 11.05
N ASP A 311 -17.94 4.52 11.12
CA ASP A 311 -18.63 5.00 9.92
C ASP A 311 -17.70 5.85 9.03
N LYS A 312 -16.80 6.63 9.63
CA LYS A 312 -15.80 7.41 8.86
C LYS A 312 -14.79 6.50 8.16
N ALA A 313 -14.41 5.38 8.80
CA ALA A 313 -13.51 4.41 8.18
C ALA A 313 -14.09 3.85 6.89
N ILE A 314 -15.34 3.39 6.97
CA ILE A 314 -16.05 2.83 5.81
C ILE A 314 -16.19 3.87 4.71
N GLN A 315 -16.69 5.05 5.04
CA GLN A 315 -16.91 6.13 4.08
C GLN A 315 -15.62 6.58 3.37
N GLN A 316 -14.53 6.75 4.11
CA GLN A 316 -13.24 7.11 3.53
C GLN A 316 -12.70 6.01 2.59
N SER A 317 -12.81 4.76 3.00
CA SER A 317 -12.34 3.63 2.19
C SER A 317 -13.17 3.46 0.92
N GLU A 318 -14.48 3.58 0.98
CA GLU A 318 -15.37 3.52 -0.19
C GLU A 318 -15.01 4.56 -1.24
N VAL A 319 -14.80 5.82 -0.82
CA VAL A 319 -14.39 6.90 -1.72
C VAL A 319 -13.05 6.59 -2.39
N LEU A 320 -12.03 6.24 -1.60
CA LEU A 320 -10.69 5.97 -2.10
C LEU A 320 -10.60 4.75 -3.03
N VAL A 321 -11.37 3.71 -2.74
CA VAL A 321 -11.45 2.51 -3.58
C VAL A 321 -12.15 2.83 -4.90
N ALA A 322 -13.25 3.60 -4.88
CA ALA A 322 -13.98 4.03 -6.07
C ALA A 322 -13.11 4.95 -6.96
N GLU A 323 -12.38 5.90 -6.37
CA GLU A 323 -11.43 6.74 -7.09
C GLU A 323 -10.31 5.91 -7.73
N THR A 324 -9.78 4.93 -7.00
CA THR A 324 -8.74 4.03 -7.51
C THR A 324 -9.28 3.20 -8.66
N GLU A 325 -10.47 2.63 -8.54
CA GLU A 325 -11.11 1.86 -9.62
C GLU A 325 -11.34 2.72 -10.86
N THR A 326 -11.86 3.94 -10.70
CA THR A 326 -12.10 4.89 -11.79
C THR A 326 -10.79 5.27 -12.48
N PHE A 327 -9.75 5.56 -11.71
CA PHE A 327 -8.43 5.85 -12.24
C PHE A 327 -7.91 4.73 -13.15
N PHE A 328 -7.93 3.48 -12.67
CA PHE A 328 -7.46 2.34 -13.44
C PHE A 328 -8.31 2.12 -14.70
N GLN A 329 -9.63 2.26 -14.61
CA GLN A 329 -10.51 2.13 -15.78
C GLN A 329 -10.23 3.17 -16.84
N ASN A 330 -10.03 4.42 -16.46
CA ASN A 330 -9.70 5.51 -17.40
C ASN A 330 -8.33 5.29 -18.04
N GLN A 331 -7.34 4.81 -17.29
CA GLN A 331 -6.04 4.48 -17.85
C GLN A 331 -6.15 3.36 -18.89
N PHE A 332 -6.91 2.31 -18.62
CA PHE A 332 -7.09 1.21 -19.55
C PHE A 332 -7.91 1.56 -20.78
N ALA A 333 -8.96 2.39 -20.68
CA ALA A 333 -9.76 2.83 -21.82
C ALA A 333 -8.95 3.69 -22.80
N ASN A 334 -8.21 4.67 -22.31
CA ASN A 334 -7.36 5.54 -23.12
C ASN A 334 -6.23 4.79 -23.81
N PHE A 335 -5.80 3.68 -23.23
CA PHE A 335 -4.75 2.85 -23.77
C PHE A 335 -5.23 2.00 -24.94
N ALA A 336 -6.41 1.39 -24.83
CA ALA A 336 -7.00 0.59 -25.90
C ALA A 336 -7.26 1.43 -27.17
N GLU A 337 -7.59 2.72 -27.01
CA GLU A 337 -7.80 3.66 -28.11
C GLU A 337 -6.50 3.99 -28.88
N LYS A 338 -5.37 4.10 -28.17
CA LYS A 338 -4.07 4.41 -28.78
C LYS A 338 -3.40 3.21 -29.49
N VAL A 339 -3.66 1.98 -29.05
CA VAL A 339 -3.09 0.74 -29.65
C VAL A 339 -3.72 0.41 -31.01
N GLY A 340 -4.90 0.96 -31.32
CA GLY A 340 -5.62 0.68 -32.58
C GLY A 340 -5.06 1.34 -33.85
N THR A 341 -4.08 2.22 -33.76
CA THR A 341 -3.49 2.90 -34.91
C THR A 341 -2.16 2.30 -35.30
N GLN A 342 -2.07 1.62 -36.46
CA GLN A 342 -0.82 1.13 -37.05
C GLN A 342 0.12 2.32 -37.36
N ARG A 343 1.09 2.57 -36.47
CA ARG A 343 2.25 3.41 -36.74
C ARG A 343 3.49 2.54 -36.91
N ALA A 344 4.48 3.03 -37.68
CA ALA A 344 5.82 2.43 -37.69
C ALA A 344 6.30 2.29 -36.23
N LYS A 345 6.97 1.17 -35.91
CA LYS A 345 7.44 0.92 -34.52
C LYS A 345 8.30 2.11 -34.05
N PRO A 346 7.88 2.78 -32.96
CA PRO A 346 8.66 3.89 -32.42
C PRO A 346 9.99 3.36 -31.88
N THR A 347 11.03 4.16 -31.90
CA THR A 347 12.27 3.87 -31.16
C THR A 347 12.00 3.83 -29.66
N SER A 348 12.90 3.20 -28.88
CA SER A 348 12.78 3.20 -27.39
C SER A 348 12.64 4.61 -26.81
N TYR A 349 13.29 5.60 -27.44
CA TYR A 349 13.22 7.00 -27.02
C TYR A 349 11.88 7.65 -27.36
N GLU A 350 11.37 7.45 -28.54
CA GLU A 350 10.08 8.02 -28.96
C GLU A 350 8.95 7.45 -28.10
N GLU A 351 8.96 6.15 -27.85
CA GLU A 351 8.00 5.52 -26.96
C GLU A 351 8.15 6.02 -25.52
N ALA A 352 9.37 6.08 -24.98
CA ALA A 352 9.62 6.58 -23.63
C ALA A 352 9.14 8.03 -23.45
N LEU A 353 9.43 8.89 -24.43
CA LEU A 353 9.03 10.29 -24.40
C LEU A 353 7.50 10.45 -24.48
N GLU A 354 6.84 9.67 -25.34
CA GLU A 354 5.37 9.68 -25.46
C GLU A 354 4.71 9.22 -24.15
N ARG A 355 5.21 8.14 -23.54
CA ARG A 355 4.71 7.62 -22.28
C ARG A 355 4.89 8.61 -21.12
N ALA A 356 6.03 9.29 -21.07
CA ALA A 356 6.27 10.30 -20.05
C ALA A 356 5.39 11.54 -20.24
N LYS A 357 5.16 11.98 -21.46
CA LYS A 357 4.20 13.06 -21.78
C LYS A 357 2.76 12.66 -21.45
N TYR A 358 2.38 11.43 -21.74
CA TYR A 358 1.07 10.91 -21.40
C TYR A 358 0.86 10.85 -19.88
N PHE A 359 1.87 10.39 -19.14
CA PHE A 359 1.82 10.43 -17.67
C PHE A 359 1.60 11.85 -17.15
N LYS A 360 2.36 12.83 -17.68
CA LYS A 360 2.18 14.24 -17.36
C LYS A 360 0.74 14.69 -17.60
N GLU A 361 0.17 14.41 -18.78
CA GLU A 361 -1.20 14.78 -19.13
C GLU A 361 -2.21 14.18 -18.16
N CYS A 362 -2.04 12.90 -17.77
CA CYS A 362 -2.92 12.26 -16.81
C CYS A 362 -2.89 12.94 -15.44
N ILE A 363 -1.69 13.30 -14.96
CA ILE A 363 -1.54 13.97 -13.67
C ILE A 363 -2.12 15.38 -13.71
N GLU A 364 -1.85 16.14 -14.79
CA GLU A 364 -2.22 17.55 -14.86
C GLU A 364 -3.68 17.80 -15.24
N ASN A 365 -4.25 16.96 -16.13
CA ASN A 365 -5.52 17.26 -16.81
C ASN A 365 -6.61 16.21 -16.58
N ARG A 366 -6.32 15.09 -15.87
CA ARG A 366 -7.28 13.98 -15.69
C ARG A 366 -7.43 13.53 -14.25
N ASP A 367 -7.27 14.44 -13.30
CA ASP A 367 -7.41 14.24 -11.86
C ASP A 367 -6.50 13.14 -11.25
N CYS A 368 -5.54 12.61 -12.05
CA CYS A 368 -4.64 11.58 -11.57
C CYS A 368 -3.66 12.09 -10.49
N TYR A 369 -3.53 13.42 -10.34
CA TYR A 369 -2.74 14.03 -9.25
C TYR A 369 -3.25 13.60 -7.87
N LEU A 370 -4.56 13.33 -7.71
CA LEU A 370 -5.14 12.87 -6.45
C LEU A 370 -4.46 11.59 -5.93
N ASN A 371 -4.02 10.73 -6.85
CA ASN A 371 -3.33 9.49 -6.51
C ASN A 371 -1.87 9.70 -6.06
N LEU A 372 -1.33 10.90 -6.26
CA LEU A 372 0.00 11.29 -5.78
C LEU A 372 -0.02 11.92 -4.39
N TYR A 373 -1.11 11.71 -3.65
CA TYR A 373 -1.23 12.16 -2.26
C TYR A 373 -1.73 11.04 -1.36
N ASN A 374 -1.26 11.07 -0.12
CA ASN A 374 -1.81 10.29 0.97
C ASN A 374 -2.41 11.29 1.99
N GLY A 375 -3.71 11.53 1.90
CA GLY A 375 -4.34 12.69 2.53
C GLY A 375 -3.77 13.99 1.98
N ASP A 376 -3.14 14.81 2.83
CA ASP A 376 -2.46 16.04 2.40
C ASP A 376 -0.96 15.86 2.14
N ALA A 377 -0.41 14.70 2.44
CA ALA A 377 1.01 14.43 2.24
C ALA A 377 1.29 14.03 0.80
N PRO A 378 2.22 14.72 0.09
CA PRO A 378 2.65 14.33 -1.23
C PRO A 378 3.36 12.96 -1.23
N ALA A 379 3.13 12.18 -2.28
CA ALA A 379 3.77 10.89 -2.49
C ALA A 379 5.30 10.99 -2.55
N ASP A 380 5.98 9.90 -2.23
CA ASP A 380 7.40 9.75 -2.44
C ASP A 380 7.74 9.41 -3.91
N GLU A 381 9.03 9.40 -4.24
CA GLU A 381 9.53 9.16 -5.59
C GLU A 381 9.20 7.73 -6.05
N ASP A 382 9.32 6.75 -5.16
CA ASP A 382 9.04 5.35 -5.46
C ASP A 382 7.56 5.12 -5.78
N TRP A 383 6.64 5.79 -5.08
CA TRP A 383 5.22 5.75 -5.41
C TRP A 383 4.92 6.31 -6.79
N ILE A 384 5.52 7.44 -7.16
CA ILE A 384 5.32 8.06 -8.47
C ILE A 384 5.85 7.16 -9.58
N GLN A 385 7.01 6.55 -9.39
CA GLN A 385 7.55 5.57 -10.31
C GLN A 385 6.58 4.39 -10.49
N ARG A 386 5.95 3.93 -9.42
CA ARG A 386 4.93 2.89 -9.47
C ARG A 386 3.74 3.29 -10.33
N MET A 387 3.27 4.49 -10.19
CA MET A 387 2.18 5.00 -11.02
C MET A 387 2.57 5.09 -12.50
N PHE A 388 3.82 5.46 -12.78
CA PHE A 388 4.34 5.52 -14.13
C PHE A 388 4.44 4.15 -14.81
N TRP A 389 4.62 3.07 -14.04
CA TRP A 389 4.61 1.72 -14.62
C TRP A 389 3.33 1.40 -15.39
N LEU A 390 2.21 1.96 -14.99
CA LEU A 390 0.91 1.72 -15.61
C LEU A 390 0.84 2.21 -17.07
N VAL A 391 1.64 3.22 -17.43
CA VAL A 391 1.67 3.73 -18.82
C VAL A 391 2.44 2.81 -19.79
N TRP A 392 3.11 1.80 -19.28
CA TRP A 392 3.89 0.85 -20.06
C TRP A 392 3.14 -0.39 -20.53
N TYR A 393 1.87 -0.47 -20.22
CA TYR A 393 1.07 -1.55 -20.74
C TYR A 393 1.02 -1.53 -22.27
N GLY A 394 1.24 -2.70 -22.91
CA GLY A 394 1.28 -2.84 -24.37
C GLY A 394 2.43 -2.10 -25.02
N ALA A 395 3.50 -1.82 -24.28
CA ALA A 395 4.72 -1.24 -24.84
C ALA A 395 5.31 -2.15 -25.93
N GLU A 396 5.79 -1.56 -26.99
CA GLU A 396 6.56 -2.24 -28.04
C GLU A 396 7.99 -2.55 -27.59
N SER A 397 8.51 -1.71 -26.68
CA SER A 397 9.85 -1.84 -26.09
C SER A 397 9.85 -2.77 -24.88
N ASP A 398 10.99 -3.42 -24.62
CA ASP A 398 11.26 -4.08 -23.35
C ASP A 398 11.56 -3.04 -22.29
N VAL A 399 10.79 -3.06 -21.18
CA VAL A 399 10.86 -2.06 -20.12
C VAL A 399 11.30 -2.73 -18.82
N ASN A 400 12.41 -2.27 -18.27
CA ASN A 400 12.92 -2.73 -17.00
C ASN A 400 12.96 -1.58 -15.98
N ARG A 401 12.33 -1.78 -14.82
CA ARG A 401 12.45 -0.89 -13.69
C ARG A 401 13.62 -1.33 -12.79
N ASP A 402 14.35 -0.36 -12.20
CA ASP A 402 15.48 -0.60 -11.32
C ASP A 402 16.54 -1.58 -11.90
N PRO A 403 16.91 -1.49 -13.19
CA PRO A 403 17.85 -2.45 -13.76
C PRO A 403 19.21 -2.28 -13.07
N SER A 404 19.75 -3.37 -12.53
CA SER A 404 21.04 -3.36 -11.85
C SER A 404 22.19 -3.38 -12.86
N ASN A 405 22.92 -2.27 -13.01
CA ASN A 405 24.03 -2.12 -13.95
C ASN A 405 25.41 -2.01 -13.24
N GLY A 406 25.52 -2.51 -12.03
CA GLY A 406 26.79 -2.61 -11.29
C GLY A 406 27.34 -1.31 -10.68
N ARG A 407 26.99 -0.11 -11.19
CA ARG A 407 27.48 1.20 -10.70
C ARG A 407 26.39 2.24 -10.45
N GLY A 408 25.15 1.82 -10.42
CA GLY A 408 23.94 2.64 -10.20
C GLY A 408 22.74 1.97 -10.84
N LYS A 409 21.53 2.45 -10.47
CA LYS A 409 20.28 1.94 -11.02
C LYS A 409 19.50 3.10 -11.56
N PRO A 410 19.27 3.23 -12.88
CA PRO A 410 18.26 4.14 -13.38
C PRO A 410 16.87 3.64 -12.96
N ASP A 411 15.91 4.55 -12.82
CA ASP A 411 14.56 4.16 -12.42
C ASP A 411 13.90 3.27 -13.48
N TYR A 412 14.13 3.58 -14.77
CA TYR A 412 13.67 2.76 -15.89
C TYR A 412 14.73 2.65 -16.99
N ALA A 413 14.79 1.48 -17.61
CA ALA A 413 15.49 1.26 -18.88
C ALA A 413 14.49 0.69 -19.90
N VAL A 414 14.36 1.37 -21.01
CA VAL A 414 13.47 1.05 -22.14
C VAL A 414 14.33 0.66 -23.31
N SER A 415 14.09 -0.50 -23.94
CA SER A 415 14.95 -0.97 -25.03
C SER A 415 14.18 -1.71 -26.13
N GLN A 416 14.64 -1.50 -27.37
CA GLN A 416 14.27 -2.30 -28.54
C GLN A 416 15.53 -2.98 -29.10
N GLY A 417 15.91 -4.08 -28.43
CA GLY A 417 17.15 -4.78 -28.70
C GLY A 417 18.39 -4.06 -28.13
N ARG A 418 19.59 -4.57 -28.51
CA ARG A 418 20.83 -4.18 -27.82
C ARG A 418 21.33 -2.75 -28.14
N LYS A 419 20.94 -2.18 -29.27
CA LYS A 419 21.46 -0.88 -29.76
C LYS A 419 20.49 0.29 -29.51
N ASP A 420 19.22 0.04 -29.21
CA ASP A 420 18.20 1.06 -28.96
C ASP A 420 17.74 0.97 -27.51
N LYS A 421 18.34 1.81 -26.66
CA LYS A 421 18.08 1.87 -25.23
C LYS A 421 17.95 3.31 -24.77
N THR A 422 16.94 3.57 -23.93
CA THR A 422 16.65 4.87 -23.31
C THR A 422 16.49 4.69 -21.81
N LEU A 423 17.05 5.62 -21.03
CA LEU A 423 16.92 5.64 -19.58
C LEU A 423 15.91 6.72 -19.16
N ILE A 424 15.16 6.44 -18.10
CA ILE A 424 14.25 7.42 -17.49
C ILE A 424 14.57 7.52 -16.00
N GLU A 425 14.66 8.76 -15.51
CA GLU A 425 14.88 9.09 -14.11
C GLU A 425 13.74 9.97 -13.58
N PHE A 426 13.23 9.64 -12.41
CA PHE A 426 12.26 10.42 -11.67
C PHE A 426 12.94 11.24 -10.59
N LYS A 427 12.48 12.48 -10.40
CA LYS A 427 12.92 13.30 -9.28
C LYS A 427 11.79 14.15 -8.73
N LEU A 428 11.81 14.32 -7.42
CA LEU A 428 10.94 15.29 -6.75
C LEU A 428 11.61 16.65 -6.74
N ALA A 429 10.88 17.69 -7.12
CA ALA A 429 11.37 19.07 -7.12
C ALA A 429 11.82 19.55 -5.74
N ARG A 430 11.24 18.97 -4.66
CA ARG A 430 11.64 19.25 -3.26
C ARG A 430 12.97 18.63 -2.83
N SER A 431 13.57 17.74 -3.62
CA SER A 431 14.84 17.10 -3.26
C SER A 431 15.96 18.13 -3.14
N SER A 432 16.67 18.13 -2.03
CA SER A 432 17.81 19.03 -1.80
C SER A 432 18.98 18.81 -2.77
N SER A 433 19.09 17.60 -3.30
CA SER A 433 20.13 17.18 -4.24
C SER A 433 19.69 17.26 -5.72
N LEU A 434 18.52 17.85 -6.02
CA LEU A 434 17.95 17.90 -7.37
C LEU A 434 18.94 18.40 -8.41
N GLU A 435 19.52 19.58 -8.24
CA GLU A 435 20.45 20.19 -9.20
C GLU A 435 21.67 19.30 -9.44
N LYS A 436 22.26 18.78 -8.38
CA LYS A 436 23.40 17.85 -8.49
C LYS A 436 23.06 16.58 -9.26
N ASN A 437 21.88 16.03 -9.03
CA ASN A 437 21.43 14.80 -9.67
C ASN A 437 21.14 15.02 -11.16
N LEU A 438 20.47 16.12 -11.52
CA LEU A 438 20.19 16.46 -12.92
C LEU A 438 21.47 16.60 -13.76
N LEU A 439 22.57 17.10 -13.18
CA LEU A 439 23.81 17.33 -13.92
C LEU A 439 24.74 16.11 -13.97
N LYS A 440 24.67 15.20 -13.00
CA LYS A 440 25.68 14.16 -12.83
C LYS A 440 25.15 12.74 -13.02
N GLN A 441 23.91 12.48 -12.63
CA GLN A 441 23.41 11.12 -12.51
C GLN A 441 23.19 10.48 -13.88
N LEU A 442 22.50 11.15 -14.78
CA LEU A 442 22.19 10.61 -16.11
C LEU A 442 23.49 10.43 -16.95
N LYS A 443 24.41 11.40 -16.92
CA LYS A 443 25.70 11.28 -17.60
C LYS A 443 26.45 10.03 -17.18
N LYS A 444 26.47 9.75 -15.88
CA LYS A 444 27.12 8.56 -15.34
C LYS A 444 26.49 7.26 -15.83
N TYR A 445 25.16 7.23 -15.92
CA TYR A 445 24.46 6.05 -16.43
C TYR A 445 24.64 5.87 -17.93
N GLN A 446 24.60 6.97 -18.68
CA GLN A 446 24.88 6.96 -20.13
C GLN A 446 26.26 6.42 -20.45
N GLU A 447 27.29 6.81 -19.70
CA GLU A 447 28.65 6.31 -19.84
C GLU A 447 28.80 4.80 -19.55
N VAL A 448 28.10 4.32 -18.49
CA VAL A 448 28.14 2.91 -18.07
C VAL A 448 27.40 2.00 -19.05
N ASP A 449 26.23 2.42 -19.50
CA ASP A 449 25.33 1.62 -20.34
C ASP A 449 25.54 1.85 -21.84
N LYS A 450 26.41 2.79 -22.22
CA LYS A 450 26.60 3.26 -23.62
C LYS A 450 25.26 3.71 -24.24
N VAL A 451 24.46 4.41 -23.46
CA VAL A 451 23.12 4.90 -23.85
C VAL A 451 23.22 6.39 -24.14
N GLU A 452 22.80 6.78 -25.35
CA GLU A 452 22.87 8.18 -25.78
C GLU A 452 21.70 9.02 -25.30
N LYS A 453 20.55 8.37 -24.94
CA LYS A 453 19.29 9.04 -24.68
C LYS A 453 18.81 8.81 -23.25
N GLY A 454 18.33 9.86 -22.61
CA GLY A 454 17.76 9.82 -21.28
C GLY A 454 16.67 10.86 -21.08
N ILE A 455 15.69 10.56 -20.24
CA ILE A 455 14.54 11.41 -19.94
C ILE A 455 14.47 11.63 -18.45
N TRP A 456 14.25 12.89 -18.04
CA TRP A 456 14.00 13.28 -16.67
C TRP A 456 12.53 13.60 -16.48
N VAL A 457 11.88 12.97 -15.51
CA VAL A 457 10.51 13.29 -15.09
C VAL A 457 10.58 13.93 -13.70
N ILE A 458 10.29 15.22 -13.63
CA ILE A 458 10.44 16.01 -12.40
C ILE A 458 9.05 16.41 -11.91
N VAL A 459 8.65 15.90 -10.77
CA VAL A 459 7.32 16.13 -10.19
C VAL A 459 7.38 17.18 -9.09
N PHE A 460 6.47 18.15 -9.12
CA PHE A 460 6.36 19.19 -8.10
C PHE A 460 4.92 19.28 -7.55
N PHE A 461 4.81 19.66 -6.28
CA PHE A 461 3.58 19.69 -5.50
C PHE A 461 3.21 21.08 -4.98
N THR A 462 4.11 22.06 -5.16
CA THR A 462 3.89 23.45 -4.72
C THR A 462 4.43 24.44 -5.76
N ALA A 463 3.91 25.66 -5.75
CA ALA A 463 4.41 26.75 -6.61
C ALA A 463 5.89 27.08 -6.33
N ALA A 464 6.32 26.98 -5.09
CA ALA A 464 7.73 27.19 -4.72
C ALA A 464 8.65 26.11 -5.31
N GLU A 465 8.20 24.86 -5.34
CA GLU A 465 8.91 23.75 -5.99
C GLU A 465 9.00 23.97 -7.50
N GLU A 466 7.92 24.44 -8.13
CA GLU A 466 7.91 24.78 -9.55
C GLU A 466 8.93 25.87 -9.88
N GLN A 467 8.88 26.99 -9.16
CA GLN A 467 9.82 28.10 -9.36
C GLN A 467 11.26 27.65 -9.21
N ARG A 468 11.54 26.84 -8.19
CA ARG A 468 12.88 26.29 -7.94
C ARG A 468 13.37 25.42 -9.11
N VAL A 469 12.56 24.49 -9.60
CA VAL A 469 12.99 23.61 -10.69
C VAL A 469 13.19 24.37 -12.00
N ARG A 470 12.30 25.34 -12.30
CA ARG A 470 12.43 26.20 -13.49
C ARG A 470 13.72 27.04 -13.43
N ALA A 471 14.05 27.65 -12.29
CA ALA A 471 15.28 28.37 -12.09
C ALA A 471 16.54 27.50 -12.26
N ILE A 472 16.52 26.23 -11.81
CA ILE A 472 17.61 25.29 -12.05
C ILE A 472 17.75 24.99 -13.54
N LEU A 473 16.66 24.70 -14.25
CA LEU A 473 16.72 24.40 -15.67
C LEU A 473 17.19 25.61 -16.50
N GLU A 474 16.72 26.80 -16.18
CA GLU A 474 17.15 28.06 -16.83
C GLU A 474 18.63 28.34 -16.61
N LYS A 475 19.11 28.24 -15.37
CA LYS A 475 20.51 28.38 -14.97
C LYS A 475 21.46 27.50 -15.83
N HIS A 476 20.99 26.32 -16.19
CA HIS A 476 21.76 25.34 -16.97
C HIS A 476 21.37 25.28 -18.46
N LYS A 477 20.50 26.17 -18.93
CA LYS A 477 20.00 26.26 -20.32
C LYS A 477 19.33 24.97 -20.78
N LEU A 478 18.52 24.34 -19.90
CA LEU A 478 17.82 23.07 -20.11
C LEU A 478 16.30 23.27 -20.21
N GLN A 479 15.79 24.49 -20.12
CA GLN A 479 14.34 24.78 -20.07
C GLN A 479 13.58 24.34 -21.33
N ASP A 480 14.26 24.32 -22.48
CA ASP A 480 13.67 23.95 -23.79
C ASP A 480 14.07 22.52 -24.23
N ASP A 481 14.83 21.79 -23.41
CA ASP A 481 15.23 20.44 -23.74
C ASP A 481 14.06 19.47 -23.53
N PRO A 482 13.56 18.77 -24.56
CA PRO A 482 12.44 17.85 -24.49
C PRO A 482 12.63 16.66 -23.53
N ASN A 483 13.87 16.44 -23.11
CA ASN A 483 14.21 15.36 -22.16
C ASN A 483 13.86 15.70 -20.71
N TYR A 484 13.54 16.95 -20.39
CA TYR A 484 13.14 17.38 -19.04
C TYR A 484 11.65 17.62 -18.98
N ILE A 485 10.91 16.65 -18.44
CA ILE A 485 9.44 16.69 -18.34
C ILE A 485 9.05 17.12 -16.94
N LEU A 486 8.51 18.33 -16.83
CA LEU A 486 7.94 18.84 -15.59
C LEU A 486 6.50 18.39 -15.46
N VAL A 487 6.15 17.82 -14.30
CA VAL A 487 4.81 17.30 -13.99
C VAL A 487 4.23 18.07 -12.81
N ASP A 488 3.16 18.82 -13.06
CA ASP A 488 2.43 19.59 -12.07
C ASP A 488 1.41 18.71 -11.31
N ALA A 489 1.76 18.32 -10.11
CA ALA A 489 0.92 17.54 -9.21
C ALA A 489 0.29 18.39 -8.09
N ARG A 490 0.24 19.72 -8.22
CA ARG A 490 -0.37 20.60 -7.20
C ARG A 490 -1.87 20.39 -7.10
N LYS A 491 -2.41 20.52 -5.89
CA LYS A 491 -3.86 20.54 -5.63
C LYS A 491 -4.48 21.94 -5.77
N ASP A 492 -3.70 22.99 -5.48
CA ASP A 492 -4.17 24.37 -5.35
C ASP A 492 -4.56 25.02 -6.68
N ASN A 493 -4.05 24.52 -7.80
CA ASN A 493 -4.33 25.01 -9.13
C ASN A 493 -5.27 24.11 -9.96
N LYS A 494 -5.83 23.05 -9.37
CA LYS A 494 -6.78 22.16 -10.04
C LYS A 494 -8.20 22.59 -9.68
N GLN A 495 -8.93 23.15 -10.64
CA GLN A 495 -10.33 23.56 -10.44
C GLN A 495 -11.25 22.33 -10.56
N SER A 496 -12.04 22.08 -9.52
CA SER A 496 -13.14 21.11 -9.61
C SER A 496 -14.23 21.67 -10.54
N ALA A 497 -14.68 20.90 -11.51
CA ALA A 497 -15.78 21.26 -12.41
C ALA A 497 -17.05 21.68 -11.65
N SER A 498 -17.25 21.22 -10.42
CA SER A 498 -18.36 21.62 -9.55
C SER A 498 -18.24 23.04 -8.95
N LYS A 499 -17.09 23.70 -9.12
CA LYS A 499 -16.84 25.08 -8.64
C LYS A 499 -16.82 26.12 -9.77
N LEU A 500 -17.00 25.70 -11.01
CA LEU A 500 -17.24 26.64 -12.12
C LEU A 500 -18.70 27.10 -12.03
N LYS A 501 -18.91 28.32 -11.52
CA LYS A 501 -20.19 29.02 -11.56
C LYS A 501 -20.38 29.62 -12.93
#